data_a73b9749580aaaa17997a23a7e1a2b32
#
_entry.id   a73b9749580aaaa17997a23a7e1a2b32
#
_cell.length_a   1.000
_cell.length_b   1.000
_cell.length_c   1.000
_cell.angle_alpha   90.00
_cell.angle_beta   90.00
_cell.angle_gamma   90.00
#
_symmetry.space_group_name_H-M   'P 1'
#
loop_
_entity.id
_entity.type
_entity.pdbx_description
1 polymer ?
#
loop_
_entity_poly.entity_id
_entity_poly.type
_entity_poly.pdbx_seq_one_letter_code
_entity_poly.pdbx_strand_id
1 'polypeptide(L)'
;MSKRVQVIGAHSADFVWRAGGAVAKAVAAGGEAEVIALSYGERGESGELWKQEGQTIENVKRLRHAEAEAAAGHLGASFRSLDLGDYPLQIDGDALLQIADAIRAFAPDVLITHTDTD
;
A
#
# COMPACT_ATOMS: atom_id res chain seq x y z
N MET A 1 -21.30 -5.20 13.76
CA MET A 1 -20.73 -3.83 13.66
C MET A 1 -19.67 -3.78 12.58
N SER A 2 -19.73 -2.76 11.78
CA SER A 2 -18.71 -2.55 10.75
C SER A 2 -17.42 -2.05 11.37
N LYS A 3 -16.29 -2.42 10.78
CA LYS A 3 -14.97 -2.00 11.21
C LYS A 3 -14.27 -1.21 10.12
N ARG A 4 -13.41 -0.32 10.54
CA ARG A 4 -12.52 0.43 9.66
C ARG A 4 -11.15 -0.23 9.72
N VAL A 5 -10.72 -0.79 8.61
CA VAL A 5 -9.45 -1.50 8.51
C VAL A 5 -8.48 -0.69 7.65
N GLN A 6 -7.29 -0.45 8.16
CA GLN A 6 -6.23 0.21 7.41
C GLN A 6 -5.04 -0.74 7.30
N VAL A 7 -4.50 -0.88 6.10
CA VAL A 7 -3.31 -1.69 5.84
C VAL A 7 -2.19 -0.74 5.44
N ILE A 8 -1.04 -0.85 6.08
CA ILE A 8 0.16 -0.10 5.72
C ILE A 8 1.25 -1.10 5.38
N GLY A 9 1.64 -1.14 4.11
CA GLY A 9 2.67 -2.03 3.60
C GLY A 9 3.84 -1.26 3.00
N ALA A 10 5.00 -1.91 2.93
CA ALA A 10 6.21 -1.29 2.39
C ALA A 10 6.09 -1.03 0.89
N HIS A 11 5.48 -1.95 0.16
CA HIS A 11 5.41 -1.93 -1.29
C HIS A 11 3.97 -2.09 -1.78
N SER A 12 3.73 -1.73 -3.03
CA SER A 12 2.36 -1.64 -3.57
C SER A 12 1.57 -2.95 -3.57
N ALA A 13 2.24 -4.10 -3.67
CA ALA A 13 1.55 -5.39 -3.74
C ALA A 13 1.45 -6.14 -2.41
N ASP A 14 2.11 -5.66 -1.36
CA ASP A 14 2.18 -6.38 -0.08
C ASP A 14 0.80 -6.71 0.50
N PHE A 15 -0.15 -5.78 0.40
CA PHE A 15 -1.47 -5.97 0.97
C PHE A 15 -2.23 -7.14 0.36
N VAL A 16 -2.00 -7.45 -0.90
CA VAL A 16 -2.71 -8.53 -1.60
C VAL A 16 -2.38 -9.86 -0.95
N TRP A 17 -1.09 -10.11 -0.78
CA TRP A 17 -0.60 -11.39 -0.25
C TRP A 17 -0.81 -11.52 1.25
N ARG A 18 -0.68 -10.42 1.99
CA ARG A 18 -0.62 -10.46 3.44
C ARG A 18 -1.92 -10.11 4.13
N ALA A 19 -2.78 -9.32 3.49
CA ALA A 19 -3.97 -8.79 4.12
C ALA A 19 -5.22 -8.84 3.24
N GLY A 20 -5.13 -9.36 2.00
CA GLY A 20 -6.25 -9.34 1.06
C GLY A 20 -7.50 -10.01 1.61
N GLY A 21 -7.36 -11.16 2.23
CA GLY A 21 -8.49 -11.86 2.82
C GLY A 21 -9.14 -11.09 3.97
N ALA A 22 -8.33 -10.49 4.85
CA ALA A 22 -8.83 -9.69 5.97
C ALA A 22 -9.57 -8.44 5.47
N VAL A 23 -9.04 -7.77 4.45
CA VAL A 23 -9.66 -6.60 3.83
C VAL A 23 -11.01 -6.98 3.20
N ALA A 24 -11.02 -8.04 2.39
CA ALA A 24 -12.24 -8.50 1.74
C ALA A 24 -13.33 -8.86 2.75
N LYS A 25 -12.94 -9.54 3.83
CA LYS A 25 -13.88 -9.92 4.89
C LYS A 25 -14.46 -8.71 5.60
N ALA A 26 -13.63 -7.72 5.91
CA ALA A 26 -14.09 -6.50 6.57
C ALA A 26 -15.08 -5.73 5.69
N VAL A 27 -14.79 -5.58 4.41
CA VAL A 27 -15.67 -4.89 3.46
C VAL A 27 -16.97 -5.66 3.27
N ALA A 28 -16.92 -6.98 3.15
CA ALA A 28 -18.12 -7.83 3.02
C ALA A 28 -19.03 -7.71 4.24
N ALA A 29 -18.47 -7.44 5.41
CA ALA A 29 -19.23 -7.21 6.65
C ALA A 29 -19.76 -5.77 6.79
N GLY A 30 -19.63 -4.94 5.76
CA GLY A 30 -20.11 -3.57 5.75
C GLY A 30 -19.10 -2.55 6.24
N GLY A 31 -17.85 -2.95 6.47
CA GLY A 31 -16.79 -2.05 6.90
C GLY A 31 -16.14 -1.29 5.75
N GLU A 32 -15.21 -0.41 6.10
CA GLU A 32 -14.40 0.32 5.15
C GLU A 32 -12.94 -0.11 5.26
N ALA A 33 -12.21 -0.06 4.15
CA ALA A 33 -10.80 -0.39 4.14
C ALA A 33 -10.01 0.59 3.28
N GLU A 34 -8.84 0.97 3.79
CA GLU A 34 -7.86 1.79 3.07
C GLU A 34 -6.52 1.07 3.08
N VAL A 35 -5.89 1.01 1.92
CA VAL A 35 -4.54 0.47 1.78
C VAL A 35 -3.58 1.60 1.48
N ILE A 36 -2.50 1.67 2.26
CA ILE A 36 -1.41 2.61 2.06
C ILE A 36 -0.13 1.82 1.81
N ALA A 37 0.56 2.13 0.72
CA ALA A 37 1.90 1.62 0.45
C ALA A 37 2.91 2.74 0.72
N LEU A 38 4.02 2.42 1.36
CA LEU A 38 5.07 3.40 1.62
C LEU A 38 5.88 3.69 0.36
N SER A 39 5.97 2.71 -0.54
CA SER A 39 6.60 2.86 -1.86
C SER A 39 5.81 2.04 -2.88
N TYR A 40 6.21 2.13 -4.15
CA TYR A 40 5.61 1.29 -5.20
C TYR A 40 6.35 -0.03 -5.41
N GLY A 41 7.46 -0.25 -4.71
CA GLY A 41 8.35 -1.35 -5.04
C GLY A 41 9.00 -1.12 -6.41
N GLU A 42 9.19 0.12 -6.78
CA GLU A 42 9.60 0.51 -8.13
C GLU A 42 11.00 0.05 -8.49
N ARG A 43 11.86 -0.19 -7.51
CA ARG A 43 13.22 -0.67 -7.77
C ARG A 43 13.41 -2.15 -7.43
N GLY A 44 12.89 -2.58 -6.29
CA GLY A 44 13.14 -3.92 -5.77
C GLY A 44 12.14 -4.97 -6.19
N GLU A 45 10.94 -4.59 -6.58
CA GLU A 45 9.84 -5.51 -6.87
C GLU A 45 9.21 -5.31 -8.24
N SER A 46 9.91 -4.69 -9.16
CA SER A 46 9.40 -4.39 -10.51
C SER A 46 10.33 -4.88 -11.62
N GLY A 47 11.05 -5.98 -11.36
CA GLY A 47 12.05 -6.50 -12.26
C GLY A 47 11.55 -6.80 -13.67
N GLU A 48 10.34 -7.32 -13.82
CA GLU A 48 9.78 -7.59 -15.13
C GLU A 48 9.56 -6.31 -15.94
N LEU A 49 9.11 -5.24 -15.28
CA LEU A 49 8.91 -3.96 -15.95
C LEU A 49 10.23 -3.36 -16.42
N TRP A 50 11.29 -3.52 -15.63
CA TRP A 50 12.60 -2.99 -15.97
C TRP A 50 13.28 -3.70 -17.15
N LYS A 51 12.77 -4.85 -17.55
CA LYS A 51 13.26 -5.55 -18.76
C LYS A 51 12.83 -4.87 -20.04
N GLN A 52 11.84 -3.99 -19.98
CA GLN A 52 11.35 -3.29 -21.15
C GLN A 52 12.32 -2.19 -21.58
N GLU A 53 12.60 -2.11 -22.87
CA GLU A 53 13.50 -1.10 -23.42
C GLU A 53 12.91 0.29 -23.21
N GLY A 54 13.74 1.27 -22.82
CA GLY A 54 13.29 2.65 -22.61
C GLY A 54 12.48 2.88 -21.35
N GLN A 55 12.45 1.92 -20.43
CA GLN A 55 11.68 2.05 -19.19
C GLN A 55 12.22 3.17 -18.31
N THR A 56 11.30 3.88 -17.65
CA THR A 56 11.62 4.96 -16.72
C THR A 56 11.00 4.70 -15.35
N ILE A 57 11.58 5.32 -14.32
CA ILE A 57 11.07 5.16 -12.95
C ILE A 57 9.66 5.73 -12.82
N GLU A 58 9.38 6.85 -13.47
CA GLU A 58 8.04 7.46 -13.46
C GLU A 58 7.00 6.52 -14.06
N ASN A 59 7.35 5.86 -15.16
CA ASN A 59 6.44 4.91 -15.80
C ASN A 59 6.22 3.67 -14.94
N VAL A 60 7.28 3.16 -14.31
CA VAL A 60 7.17 2.02 -13.39
C VAL A 60 6.24 2.36 -12.24
N LYS A 61 6.41 3.53 -11.62
CA LYS A 61 5.54 3.98 -10.52
C LYS A 61 4.09 4.08 -10.99
N ARG A 62 3.84 4.65 -12.17
CA ARG A 62 2.49 4.78 -12.71
C ARG A 62 1.82 3.44 -12.90
N LEU A 63 2.55 2.48 -13.46
CA LEU A 63 2.02 1.13 -13.69
C LEU A 63 1.75 0.40 -12.38
N ARG A 64 2.68 0.49 -11.43
CA ARG A 64 2.52 -0.15 -10.12
C ARG A 64 1.35 0.46 -9.35
N HIS A 65 1.16 1.78 -9.46
CA HIS A 65 0.00 2.44 -8.85
C HIS A 65 -1.31 1.92 -9.45
N ALA A 66 -1.40 1.86 -10.77
CA ALA A 66 -2.61 1.42 -11.45
C ALA A 66 -2.97 -0.03 -11.08
N GLU A 67 -1.98 -0.92 -11.02
CA GLU A 67 -2.19 -2.31 -10.62
C GLU A 67 -2.71 -2.41 -9.18
N ALA A 68 -2.09 -1.67 -8.26
CA ALA A 68 -2.47 -1.70 -6.86
C ALA A 68 -3.87 -1.10 -6.63
N GLU A 69 -4.17 0.00 -7.32
CA GLU A 69 -5.49 0.63 -7.23
C GLU A 69 -6.58 -0.31 -7.74
N ALA A 70 -6.33 -1.00 -8.85
CA ALA A 70 -7.25 -1.98 -9.39
C ALA A 70 -7.45 -3.16 -8.43
N ALA A 71 -6.36 -3.68 -7.87
CA ALA A 71 -6.42 -4.79 -6.91
C ALA A 71 -7.19 -4.40 -5.65
N ALA A 72 -6.93 -3.22 -5.10
CA ALA A 72 -7.65 -2.72 -3.94
C ALA A 72 -9.14 -2.55 -4.26
N GLY A 73 -9.46 -2.03 -5.44
CA GLY A 73 -10.84 -1.88 -5.89
C GLY A 73 -11.60 -3.21 -5.94
N HIS A 74 -10.94 -4.27 -6.38
CA HIS A 74 -11.54 -5.63 -6.37
C HIS A 74 -11.87 -6.12 -4.96
N LEU A 75 -11.12 -5.65 -3.95
CA LEU A 75 -11.39 -5.98 -2.56
C LEU A 75 -12.38 -5.01 -1.90
N GLY A 76 -12.79 -3.97 -2.62
CA GLY A 76 -13.66 -2.94 -2.07
C GLY A 76 -12.93 -1.89 -1.22
N ALA A 77 -11.62 -1.78 -1.38
CA ALA A 77 -10.77 -0.86 -0.62
C ALA A 77 -10.25 0.29 -1.50
N SER A 78 -9.83 1.37 -0.87
CA SER A 78 -9.08 2.43 -1.52
C SER A 78 -7.59 2.17 -1.40
N PHE A 79 -6.82 2.72 -2.33
CA PHE A 79 -5.36 2.61 -2.34
C PHE A 79 -4.72 3.97 -2.54
N ARG A 80 -3.65 4.23 -1.81
CA ARG A 80 -2.72 5.32 -2.13
C ARG A 80 -1.30 4.96 -1.69
N SER A 81 -0.32 5.59 -2.30
CA SER A 81 1.08 5.45 -1.93
C SER A 81 1.59 6.77 -1.36
N LEU A 82 2.43 6.70 -0.35
CA LEU A 82 3.14 7.86 0.16
C LEU A 82 4.38 8.17 -0.67
N ASP A 83 4.78 7.24 -1.54
CA ASP A 83 5.91 7.42 -2.47
C ASP A 83 7.19 7.88 -1.77
N LEU A 84 7.55 7.20 -0.69
CA LEU A 84 8.70 7.54 0.14
C LEU A 84 10.04 7.06 -0.43
N GLY A 85 10.00 6.40 -1.57
CA GLY A 85 11.18 5.83 -2.20
C GLY A 85 11.32 4.34 -1.95
N ASP A 86 12.07 3.69 -2.83
CA ASP A 86 12.31 2.26 -2.75
C ASP A 86 13.79 2.01 -3.03
N TYR A 87 14.40 1.22 -2.19
CA TYR A 87 15.79 0.81 -2.33
C TYR A 87 16.77 2.00 -2.46
N PRO A 88 16.81 2.90 -1.47
CA PRO A 88 16.29 2.70 -0.10
C PRO A 88 14.87 3.22 0.11
N LEU A 89 14.14 2.56 0.99
CA LEU A 89 12.94 3.08 1.63
C LEU A 89 13.36 3.59 3.00
N GLN A 90 13.33 4.89 3.19
CA GLN A 90 13.78 5.52 4.43
C GLN A 90 12.62 6.22 5.12
N ILE A 91 12.48 5.95 6.41
CA ILE A 91 11.44 6.55 7.24
C ILE A 91 12.11 7.59 8.14
N ASP A 92 12.16 8.82 7.67
CA ASP A 92 12.64 9.97 8.44
C ASP A 92 11.48 10.61 9.23
N GLY A 93 11.75 11.78 9.85
CA GLY A 93 10.76 12.49 10.63
C GLY A 93 9.53 12.92 9.82
N ASP A 94 9.74 13.40 8.60
CA ASP A 94 8.65 13.80 7.72
C ASP A 94 7.81 12.59 7.29
N ALA A 95 8.46 11.48 6.98
CA ALA A 95 7.78 10.24 6.63
C ALA A 95 6.93 9.72 7.79
N LEU A 96 7.45 9.77 9.02
CA LEU A 96 6.70 9.40 10.22
C LEU A 96 5.46 10.28 10.39
N LEU A 97 5.58 11.57 10.15
CA LEU A 97 4.43 12.48 10.23
C LEU A 97 3.39 12.16 9.18
N GLN A 98 3.79 11.86 7.95
CA GLN A 98 2.87 11.45 6.89
C GLN A 98 2.11 10.18 7.26
N ILE A 99 2.81 9.19 7.83
CA ILE A 99 2.19 7.93 8.26
C ILE A 99 1.21 8.21 9.41
N ALA A 100 1.62 8.99 10.40
CA ALA A 100 0.76 9.33 11.53
C ALA A 100 -0.49 10.10 11.09
N ASP A 101 -0.33 11.06 10.18
CA ASP A 101 -1.45 11.82 9.63
C ASP A 101 -2.41 10.93 8.86
N ALA A 102 -1.90 9.97 8.09
CA ALA A 102 -2.71 9.01 7.37
C ALA A 102 -3.55 8.13 8.31
N ILE A 103 -2.94 7.68 9.42
CA ILE A 103 -3.65 6.88 10.42
C ILE A 103 -4.73 7.72 11.10
N ARG A 104 -4.41 8.93 11.50
CA ARG A 104 -5.39 9.83 12.14
C ARG A 104 -6.55 10.16 11.22
N ALA A 105 -6.26 10.43 9.95
CA ALA A 105 -7.29 10.80 8.97
C ALA A 105 -8.28 9.66 8.73
N PHE A 106 -7.78 8.44 8.62
CA PHE A 106 -8.65 7.28 8.41
C PHE A 106 -9.34 6.83 9.70
N ALA A 107 -8.68 6.98 10.84
CA ALA A 107 -9.14 6.54 12.15
C ALA A 107 -9.54 5.05 12.15
N PRO A 108 -8.59 4.14 11.91
CA PRO A 108 -8.91 2.71 11.82
C PRO A 108 -9.28 2.11 13.18
N ASP A 109 -10.15 1.11 13.16
CA ASP A 109 -10.38 0.22 14.30
C ASP A 109 -9.29 -0.84 14.36
N VAL A 110 -8.80 -1.26 13.18
CA VAL A 110 -7.74 -2.28 13.05
C VAL A 110 -6.69 -1.76 12.07
N LEU A 111 -5.45 -1.82 12.46
CA LEU A 111 -4.30 -1.48 11.62
C LEU A 111 -3.49 -2.75 11.38
N ILE A 112 -3.28 -3.09 10.12
CA ILE A 112 -2.49 -4.25 9.71
C ILE A 112 -1.22 -3.74 9.05
N THR A 113 -0.07 -4.20 9.53
CA THR A 113 1.22 -3.81 8.97
C THR A 113 2.25 -4.93 9.17
N HIS A 114 3.47 -4.68 8.73
CA HIS A 114 4.58 -5.62 8.90
C HIS A 114 4.99 -5.73 10.36
N THR A 115 5.69 -6.82 10.68
CA THR A 115 6.34 -6.95 11.98
C THR A 115 7.58 -6.04 12.02
N ASP A 116 8.08 -5.78 13.22
CA ASP A 116 9.28 -4.95 13.42
C ASP A 116 10.55 -5.62 12.91
N THR A 117 10.50 -6.92 12.65
CA THR A 117 11.64 -7.71 12.16
C THR A 117 11.50 -8.12 10.70
N ASP A 118 10.46 -7.69 10.05
CA ASP A 118 10.19 -8.06 8.65
C ASP A 118 11.06 -7.28 7.65
#